data_8e09bea60d7b3455ba79dda4f791556c
#
_entry.id   8e09bea60d7b3455ba79dda4f791556c
#
_cell.length_a   1.000
_cell.length_b   1.000
_cell.length_c   1.000
_cell.angle_alpha   90.00
_cell.angle_beta   90.00
_cell.angle_gamma   90.00
#
_symmetry.space_group_name_H-M   'P 1'
#
loop_
_entity.id
_entity.type
_entity.pdbx_description
1 polymer ?
#
loop_
_entity_poly.entity_id
_entity_poly.type
_entity_poly.pdbx_seq_one_letter_code
_entity_poly.pdbx_strand_id
1 'polypeptide(L)'
;MARVREVEFGDVDAVAALQRGVGWSPATERGWRRLWVENPAHSADGPPPKRGWVLEEGARVVGFLANRLQVYWLDGHPLRAAVASAMVVAPSSRGETMKLVMAYVQQPHVDLLLNTTAAPQTSKIFEFFKFHRIPQPDYDLSYYWVLRPGPFLAAGLRKKGLPGGPSRVVGAALGPLLRLEGAIRRRGPRDGQGPGSLRVLGTGDVGSDFDDLWRRRVAEGRRLLADRTAPTLRWHFAAEGRSPPARLVCAYEGARLDGYVALVRNDSAQIRLARAYVADIFVADDDPATVRRLLVAAARQARADGAAMLEAVGFPEPLRRLLTSFHPFSLRNDAWPFLYRAREAELDRILSEPGLWHACLFDGDGSI
;
A
#
# COMPACT_ATOMS: atom_id res chain seq x y z
N MET A 1 -6.68 -31.86 16.54
CA MET A 1 -6.89 -30.42 16.84
C MET A 1 -5.76 -29.61 16.25
N ALA A 2 -6.08 -28.55 15.55
CA ALA A 2 -5.06 -27.68 14.98
C ALA A 2 -4.33 -26.89 16.09
N ARG A 3 -3.00 -26.80 15.99
CA ARG A 3 -2.10 -26.09 16.89
C ARG A 3 -1.51 -24.88 16.19
N VAL A 4 -1.35 -23.76 16.91
CA VAL A 4 -0.65 -22.58 16.42
C VAL A 4 0.76 -22.54 17.01
N ARG A 5 1.76 -22.29 16.18
CA ARG A 5 3.14 -21.95 16.60
C ARG A 5 3.69 -20.81 15.78
N GLU A 6 4.77 -20.22 16.23
CA GLU A 6 5.51 -19.23 15.43
C GLU A 6 6.07 -19.87 14.16
N VAL A 7 6.08 -19.10 13.07
CA VAL A 7 6.62 -19.52 11.78
C VAL A 7 8.15 -19.49 11.81
N GLU A 8 8.77 -20.48 11.18
CA GLU A 8 10.22 -20.58 10.99
C GLU A 8 10.58 -20.55 9.49
N PHE A 9 11.84 -20.24 9.15
CA PHE A 9 12.27 -20.25 7.75
C PHE A 9 12.09 -21.61 7.07
N GLY A 10 12.19 -22.70 7.84
CA GLY A 10 11.93 -24.06 7.35
C GLY A 10 10.48 -24.31 6.89
N ASP A 11 9.54 -23.44 7.23
CA ASP A 11 8.14 -23.57 6.82
C ASP A 11 7.85 -23.02 5.42
N VAL A 12 8.84 -22.39 4.76
CA VAL A 12 8.62 -21.64 3.51
C VAL A 12 7.98 -22.50 2.43
N ASP A 13 8.43 -23.76 2.27
CA ASP A 13 7.89 -24.64 1.22
C ASP A 13 6.46 -25.08 1.52
N ALA A 14 6.15 -25.37 2.79
CA ALA A 14 4.81 -25.75 3.23
C ALA A 14 3.82 -24.57 3.07
N VAL A 15 4.23 -23.35 3.43
CA VAL A 15 3.43 -22.13 3.22
C VAL A 15 3.27 -21.83 1.75
N ALA A 16 4.33 -21.96 0.95
CA ALA A 16 4.27 -21.75 -0.51
C ALA A 16 3.30 -22.75 -1.18
N ALA A 17 3.29 -24.02 -0.72
CA ALA A 17 2.33 -25.02 -1.20
C ALA A 17 0.89 -24.64 -0.84
N LEU A 18 0.65 -24.16 0.39
CA LEU A 18 -0.66 -23.69 0.85
C LEU A 18 -1.14 -22.50 0.00
N GLN A 19 -0.28 -21.52 -0.26
CA GLN A 19 -0.61 -20.35 -1.07
C GLN A 19 -0.94 -20.71 -2.53
N ARG A 20 -0.15 -21.62 -3.15
CA ARG A 20 -0.46 -22.14 -4.50
C ARG A 20 -1.84 -22.82 -4.54
N GLY A 21 -2.19 -23.56 -3.47
CA GLY A 21 -3.48 -24.24 -3.35
C GLY A 21 -4.70 -23.31 -3.36
N VAL A 22 -4.51 -22.02 -3.03
CA VAL A 22 -5.56 -20.99 -3.08
C VAL A 22 -5.36 -19.98 -4.23
N GLY A 23 -4.42 -20.27 -5.15
CA GLY A 23 -4.17 -19.43 -6.34
C GLY A 23 -3.34 -18.17 -6.07
N TRP A 24 -2.61 -18.10 -4.94
CA TRP A 24 -1.72 -17.00 -4.63
C TRP A 24 -0.30 -17.23 -5.13
N SER A 25 0.45 -16.14 -5.30
CA SER A 25 1.89 -16.23 -5.51
C SER A 25 2.56 -16.85 -4.29
N PRO A 26 3.43 -17.87 -4.48
CA PRO A 26 4.03 -18.57 -3.36
C PRO A 26 5.05 -17.69 -2.63
N ALA A 27 5.13 -17.87 -1.31
CA ALA A 27 6.22 -17.34 -0.50
C ALA A 27 7.57 -17.88 -1.00
N THR A 28 8.60 -17.07 -0.85
CA THR A 28 9.99 -17.46 -1.13
C THR A 28 10.85 -17.14 0.09
N GLU A 29 11.93 -17.90 0.30
CA GLU A 29 12.88 -17.64 1.37
C GLU A 29 13.44 -16.21 1.30
N ARG A 30 13.77 -15.74 0.09
CA ARG A 30 14.25 -14.38 -0.14
C ARG A 30 13.21 -13.33 0.25
N GLY A 31 11.92 -13.54 -0.09
CA GLY A 31 10.83 -12.66 0.33
C GLY A 31 10.69 -12.60 1.85
N TRP A 32 10.84 -13.73 2.54
CA TRP A 32 10.82 -13.79 4.00
C TRP A 32 12.05 -13.13 4.64
N ARG A 33 13.26 -13.35 4.07
CA ARG A 33 14.46 -12.63 4.54
C ARG A 33 14.30 -11.12 4.42
N ARG A 34 13.79 -10.65 3.26
CA ARG A 34 13.48 -9.25 3.08
C ARG A 34 12.49 -8.74 4.14
N LEU A 35 11.41 -9.48 4.39
CA LEU A 35 10.35 -9.06 5.32
C LEU A 35 10.80 -9.04 6.79
N TRP A 36 11.60 -10.02 7.21
CA TRP A 36 11.89 -10.27 8.63
C TRP A 36 13.36 -10.09 9.03
N VAL A 37 14.28 -9.94 8.10
CA VAL A 37 15.71 -9.73 8.39
C VAL A 37 16.19 -8.38 7.89
N GLU A 38 15.80 -8.01 6.65
CA GLU A 38 16.28 -6.79 6.00
C GLU A 38 15.38 -5.57 6.27
N ASN A 39 14.26 -5.74 6.97
CA ASN A 39 13.35 -4.67 7.31
C ASN A 39 13.99 -3.72 8.34
N PRO A 40 14.19 -2.43 8.00
CA PRO A 40 14.84 -1.46 8.89
C PRO A 40 14.12 -1.27 10.24
N ALA A 41 12.83 -1.52 10.29
CA ALA A 41 12.05 -1.43 11.52
C ALA A 41 12.55 -2.38 12.62
N HIS A 42 13.28 -3.44 12.28
CA HIS A 42 13.92 -4.34 13.27
C HIS A 42 15.12 -3.74 13.98
N SER A 43 15.67 -2.62 13.47
CA SER A 43 16.73 -1.87 14.14
C SER A 43 16.20 -0.96 15.25
N ALA A 44 14.88 -0.82 15.40
CA ALA A 44 14.28 -0.07 16.50
C ALA A 44 14.48 -0.83 17.83
N ASP A 45 14.68 -0.08 18.91
CA ASP A 45 14.91 -0.65 20.25
C ASP A 45 13.82 -1.60 20.68
N GLY A 46 14.23 -2.67 21.33
CA GLY A 46 13.35 -3.68 21.93
C GLY A 46 13.49 -5.09 21.34
N PRO A 47 12.84 -6.09 21.95
CA PRO A 47 12.93 -7.47 21.51
C PRO A 47 12.34 -7.64 20.11
N PRO A 48 12.88 -8.56 19.28
CA PRO A 48 12.36 -8.78 17.95
C PRO A 48 10.90 -9.25 18.02
N PRO A 49 10.02 -8.72 17.16
CA PRO A 49 8.64 -9.16 17.10
C PRO A 49 8.56 -10.58 16.52
N LYS A 50 7.44 -11.25 16.76
CA LYS A 50 7.12 -12.51 16.12
C LYS A 50 7.05 -12.33 14.59
N ARG A 51 7.60 -13.29 13.83
CA ARG A 51 7.58 -13.25 12.35
C ARG A 51 6.18 -13.54 11.78
N GLY A 52 5.37 -14.23 12.53
CA GLY A 52 4.05 -14.70 12.15
C GLY A 52 3.77 -16.08 12.75
N TRP A 53 2.72 -16.69 12.26
CA TRP A 53 2.27 -17.98 12.81
C TRP A 53 1.84 -18.93 11.72
N VAL A 54 2.05 -20.21 11.96
CA VAL A 54 1.46 -21.29 11.20
C VAL A 54 0.43 -22.04 12.05
N LEU A 55 -0.58 -22.55 11.39
CA LEU A 55 -1.58 -23.47 11.93
C LEU A 55 -1.24 -24.87 11.43
N GLU A 56 -1.05 -25.82 12.34
CA GLU A 56 -0.67 -27.19 12.03
C GLU A 56 -1.78 -28.19 12.40
N GLU A 57 -2.03 -29.12 11.52
CA GLU A 57 -2.82 -30.35 11.80
C GLU A 57 -1.91 -31.56 11.58
N GLY A 58 -1.51 -32.20 12.70
CA GLY A 58 -0.43 -33.19 12.65
C GLY A 58 0.88 -32.56 12.19
N ALA A 59 1.48 -33.10 11.14
CA ALA A 59 2.70 -32.56 10.54
C ALA A 59 2.44 -31.60 9.35
N ARG A 60 1.19 -31.26 9.08
CA ARG A 60 0.81 -30.45 7.90
C ARG A 60 0.50 -29.02 8.30
N VAL A 61 1.13 -28.05 7.61
CA VAL A 61 0.75 -26.65 7.70
C VAL A 61 -0.55 -26.44 6.90
N VAL A 62 -1.60 -26.00 7.59
CA VAL A 62 -2.94 -25.75 7.02
C VAL A 62 -3.36 -24.30 7.11
N GLY A 63 -2.57 -23.45 7.78
CA GLY A 63 -2.81 -22.01 7.83
C GLY A 63 -1.51 -21.25 8.08
N PHE A 64 -1.52 -19.98 7.66
CA PHE A 64 -0.40 -19.07 7.84
C PHE A 64 -0.89 -17.63 7.98
N LEU A 65 -0.23 -16.86 8.83
CA LEU A 65 -0.40 -15.43 9.00
C LEU A 65 0.98 -14.80 9.20
N ALA A 66 1.39 -13.98 8.25
CA ALA A 66 2.63 -13.20 8.39
C ALA A 66 2.41 -11.98 9.28
N ASN A 67 3.46 -11.63 9.99
CA ASN A 67 3.56 -10.42 10.79
C ASN A 67 4.70 -9.55 10.25
N ARG A 68 4.41 -8.30 9.91
CA ARG A 68 5.39 -7.33 9.44
C ARG A 68 5.51 -6.20 10.45
N LEU A 69 6.72 -5.94 10.94
CA LEU A 69 6.97 -4.78 11.77
C LEU A 69 7.02 -3.50 10.93
N GLN A 70 6.42 -2.44 11.45
CA GLN A 70 6.49 -1.08 10.93
C GLN A 70 6.62 -0.12 12.10
N VAL A 71 7.36 0.97 11.94
CA VAL A 71 7.43 2.02 12.94
C VAL A 71 6.53 3.17 12.50
N TYR A 72 5.69 3.63 13.44
CA TYR A 72 4.95 4.87 13.31
C TYR A 72 5.51 5.91 14.26
N TRP A 73 5.28 7.15 13.96
CA TRP A 73 5.69 8.28 14.79
C TRP A 73 4.47 9.12 15.15
N LEU A 74 4.35 9.44 16.43
CA LEU A 74 3.32 10.31 16.97
C LEU A 74 3.97 11.25 18.00
N ASP A 75 3.82 12.56 17.82
CA ASP A 75 4.37 13.57 18.72
C ASP A 75 5.88 13.39 18.99
N GLY A 76 6.65 12.99 17.97
CA GLY A 76 8.08 12.74 18.06
C GLY A 76 8.48 11.40 18.72
N HIS A 77 7.51 10.57 19.10
CA HIS A 77 7.75 9.26 19.73
C HIS A 77 7.48 8.12 18.75
N PRO A 78 8.40 7.13 18.65
CA PRO A 78 8.18 5.95 17.82
C PRO A 78 7.18 5.00 18.48
N LEU A 79 6.29 4.45 17.67
CA LEU A 79 5.33 3.40 18.03
C LEU A 79 5.63 2.15 17.19
N ARG A 80 5.75 1.01 17.83
CA ARG A 80 5.98 -0.26 17.15
C ARG A 80 4.64 -0.83 16.67
N ALA A 81 4.45 -0.89 15.37
CA ALA A 81 3.25 -1.42 14.77
C ALA A 81 3.51 -2.80 14.13
N ALA A 82 2.61 -3.73 14.38
CA ALA A 82 2.57 -5.02 13.71
C ALA A 82 1.48 -4.99 12.63
N VAL A 83 1.82 -5.33 11.40
CA VAL A 83 0.88 -5.41 10.27
C VAL A 83 0.63 -6.87 9.92
N ALA A 84 -0.62 -7.31 10.09
CA ALA A 84 -1.07 -8.63 9.65
C ALA A 84 -1.09 -8.68 8.12
N SER A 85 -0.38 -9.63 7.53
CA SER A 85 -0.31 -9.78 6.08
C SER A 85 -0.32 -11.24 5.65
N ALA A 86 -0.62 -11.48 4.37
CA ALA A 86 -0.58 -12.80 3.73
C ALA A 86 -1.34 -13.91 4.50
N MET A 87 -2.47 -13.59 5.14
CA MET A 87 -3.25 -14.59 5.87
C MET A 87 -3.92 -15.57 4.91
N VAL A 88 -3.56 -16.84 5.01
CA VAL A 88 -4.14 -17.92 4.22
C VAL A 88 -4.44 -19.13 5.12
N VAL A 89 -5.61 -19.75 4.90
CA VAL A 89 -6.01 -20.97 5.60
C VAL A 89 -6.65 -21.94 4.59
N ALA A 90 -6.26 -23.21 4.67
CA ALA A 90 -6.83 -24.26 3.84
C ALA A 90 -8.37 -24.29 3.96
N PRO A 91 -9.13 -24.53 2.89
CA PRO A 91 -10.60 -24.53 2.95
C PRO A 91 -11.19 -25.45 4.03
N SER A 92 -10.57 -26.61 4.25
CA SER A 92 -11.00 -27.58 5.27
C SER A 92 -10.79 -27.10 6.72
N SER A 93 -9.86 -26.14 6.95
CA SER A 93 -9.44 -25.70 8.28
C SER A 93 -9.86 -24.25 8.58
N ARG A 94 -10.74 -23.65 7.77
CA ARG A 94 -11.20 -22.26 7.93
C ARG A 94 -11.82 -21.96 9.30
N GLY A 95 -12.44 -22.93 9.93
CA GLY A 95 -12.98 -22.79 11.29
C GLY A 95 -11.94 -22.48 12.36
N GLU A 96 -10.66 -22.75 12.06
CA GLU A 96 -9.54 -22.54 12.98
C GLU A 96 -8.85 -21.16 12.77
N THR A 97 -9.31 -20.33 11.81
CA THR A 97 -8.71 -19.02 11.48
C THR A 97 -8.58 -18.11 12.70
N MET A 98 -9.55 -18.16 13.61
CA MET A 98 -9.53 -17.34 14.82
C MET A 98 -8.30 -17.60 15.70
N LYS A 99 -7.74 -18.80 15.69
CA LYS A 99 -6.53 -19.14 16.46
C LYS A 99 -5.31 -18.36 15.98
N LEU A 100 -5.16 -18.18 14.64
CA LEU A 100 -4.09 -17.37 14.06
C LEU A 100 -4.24 -15.89 14.43
N VAL A 101 -5.45 -15.35 14.32
CA VAL A 101 -5.71 -13.95 14.68
C VAL A 101 -5.54 -13.72 16.17
N MET A 102 -5.95 -14.67 17.01
CA MET A 102 -5.72 -14.60 18.47
C MET A 102 -4.22 -14.56 18.80
N ALA A 103 -3.41 -15.41 18.17
CA ALA A 103 -1.95 -15.41 18.37
C ALA A 103 -1.33 -14.08 17.93
N TYR A 104 -1.79 -13.52 16.81
CA TYR A 104 -1.38 -12.21 16.34
C TYR A 104 -1.74 -11.09 17.34
N VAL A 105 -2.95 -11.11 17.86
CA VAL A 105 -3.43 -10.09 18.83
C VAL A 105 -2.69 -10.16 20.17
N GLN A 106 -2.33 -11.37 20.61
CA GLN A 106 -1.66 -11.60 21.89
C GLN A 106 -0.15 -11.38 21.87
N GLN A 107 0.45 -11.09 20.69
CA GLN A 107 1.90 -10.89 20.62
C GLN A 107 2.35 -9.72 21.52
N PRO A 108 3.47 -9.84 22.24
CA PRO A 108 4.00 -8.77 23.09
C PRO A 108 4.77 -7.73 22.29
N HIS A 109 5.15 -6.63 22.95
CA HIS A 109 6.12 -5.63 22.48
C HIS A 109 5.72 -4.89 21.18
N VAL A 110 4.43 -4.71 20.96
CA VAL A 110 3.89 -3.85 19.91
C VAL A 110 2.84 -2.92 20.52
N ASP A 111 2.81 -1.68 20.06
CA ASP A 111 1.89 -0.65 20.54
C ASP A 111 0.61 -0.63 19.70
N LEU A 112 0.75 -0.99 18.41
CA LEU A 112 -0.30 -0.88 17.41
C LEU A 112 -0.38 -2.14 16.56
N LEU A 113 -1.58 -2.68 16.40
CA LEU A 113 -1.89 -3.80 15.52
C LEU A 113 -2.68 -3.29 14.32
N LEU A 114 -2.28 -3.66 13.11
CA LEU A 114 -2.85 -3.18 11.85
C LEU A 114 -3.27 -4.32 10.94
N ASN A 115 -4.37 -4.12 10.22
CA ASN A 115 -4.74 -4.93 9.07
C ASN A 115 -5.29 -4.02 7.97
N THR A 116 -4.73 -4.09 6.76
CA THR A 116 -4.98 -3.10 5.68
C THR A 116 -5.59 -3.69 4.42
N THR A 117 -5.66 -5.03 4.31
CA THR A 117 -6.11 -5.73 3.08
C THR A 117 -7.01 -6.93 3.37
N ALA A 118 -7.70 -6.94 4.51
CA ALA A 118 -8.59 -8.04 4.86
C ALA A 118 -9.81 -8.13 3.92
N ALA A 119 -10.07 -9.33 3.40
CA ALA A 119 -11.35 -9.60 2.76
C ALA A 119 -12.52 -9.38 3.76
N PRO A 120 -13.75 -9.10 3.29
CA PRO A 120 -14.86 -8.76 4.17
C PRO A 120 -15.14 -9.78 5.29
N GLN A 121 -15.01 -11.08 5.01
CA GLN A 121 -15.16 -12.13 6.03
C GLN A 121 -14.05 -12.10 7.09
N THR A 122 -12.82 -11.80 6.65
CA THR A 122 -11.65 -11.67 7.51
C THR A 122 -11.74 -10.42 8.38
N SER A 123 -12.24 -9.31 7.84
CA SER A 123 -12.46 -8.07 8.59
C SER A 123 -13.34 -8.29 9.80
N LYS A 124 -14.42 -9.07 9.68
CA LYS A 124 -15.30 -9.41 10.80
C LYS A 124 -14.58 -10.14 11.95
N ILE A 125 -13.57 -10.97 11.62
CA ILE A 125 -12.76 -11.63 12.65
C ILE A 125 -11.92 -10.59 13.40
N PHE A 126 -11.28 -9.65 12.69
CA PHE A 126 -10.53 -8.57 13.33
C PHE A 126 -11.44 -7.66 14.17
N GLU A 127 -12.60 -7.30 13.67
CA GLU A 127 -13.62 -6.51 14.41
C GLU A 127 -14.06 -7.23 15.71
N PHE A 128 -14.23 -8.57 15.67
CA PHE A 128 -14.48 -9.37 16.88
C PHE A 128 -13.37 -9.21 17.91
N PHE A 129 -12.11 -9.10 17.47
CA PHE A 129 -10.95 -8.80 18.31
C PHE A 129 -10.78 -7.30 18.61
N LYS A 130 -11.84 -6.50 18.50
CA LYS A 130 -11.87 -5.06 18.82
C LYS A 130 -10.92 -4.22 17.96
N PHE A 131 -10.75 -4.58 16.68
CA PHE A 131 -10.17 -3.66 15.73
C PHE A 131 -11.21 -2.66 15.25
N HIS A 132 -10.80 -1.41 15.10
CA HIS A 132 -11.60 -0.31 14.61
C HIS A 132 -11.11 0.11 13.22
N ARG A 133 -12.00 0.68 12.42
CA ARG A 133 -11.58 1.38 11.20
C ARG A 133 -10.84 2.66 11.59
N ILE A 134 -9.77 3.00 10.87
CA ILE A 134 -9.10 4.28 11.08
C ILE A 134 -10.10 5.43 10.89
N PRO A 135 -9.99 6.53 11.66
CA PRO A 135 -10.86 7.70 11.56
C PRO A 135 -10.45 8.59 10.36
N GLN A 136 -10.11 7.96 9.23
CA GLN A 136 -9.87 8.59 7.94
C GLN A 136 -10.98 8.17 6.99
N PRO A 137 -12.03 9.00 6.82
CA PRO A 137 -13.17 8.66 6.01
C PRO A 137 -12.77 8.32 4.57
N ASP A 138 -13.51 7.40 3.94
CA ASP A 138 -13.31 7.01 2.54
C ASP A 138 -11.89 6.50 2.22
N TYR A 139 -11.16 5.91 3.18
CA TYR A 139 -9.87 5.28 2.92
C TYR A 139 -9.97 4.21 1.82
N ASP A 140 -11.10 3.49 1.75
CA ASP A 140 -11.41 2.44 0.80
C ASP A 140 -11.88 2.98 -0.58
N LEU A 141 -11.97 4.30 -0.76
CA LEU A 141 -12.32 4.94 -2.02
C LEU A 141 -11.07 5.18 -2.87
N SER A 142 -10.99 4.47 -3.99
CA SER A 142 -9.94 4.68 -5.00
C SER A 142 -10.34 5.78 -5.95
N TYR A 143 -9.40 6.67 -6.25
CA TYR A 143 -9.47 7.60 -7.38
C TYR A 143 -8.57 7.10 -8.50
N TYR A 144 -9.05 7.18 -9.77
CA TYR A 144 -8.21 6.77 -10.88
C TYR A 144 -8.39 7.64 -12.12
N TRP A 145 -7.34 7.69 -12.92
CA TRP A 145 -7.29 8.39 -14.19
C TRP A 145 -6.87 7.43 -15.31
N VAL A 146 -7.54 7.55 -16.44
CA VAL A 146 -7.23 6.77 -17.63
C VAL A 146 -6.08 7.47 -18.38
N LEU A 147 -4.91 6.85 -18.38
CA LEU A 147 -3.71 7.36 -19.04
C LEU A 147 -3.65 6.95 -20.52
N ARG A 148 -4.09 5.73 -20.85
CA ARG A 148 -4.11 5.16 -22.20
C ARG A 148 -5.48 4.53 -22.49
N PRO A 149 -6.40 5.28 -23.10
CA PRO A 149 -7.81 4.89 -23.26
C PRO A 149 -8.02 3.55 -23.98
N GLY A 150 -7.32 3.29 -25.09
CA GLY A 150 -7.48 2.05 -25.85
C GLY A 150 -7.20 0.79 -25.02
N PRO A 151 -6.01 0.64 -24.41
CA PRO A 151 -5.71 -0.49 -23.51
C PRO A 151 -6.64 -0.59 -22.31
N PHE A 152 -7.07 0.54 -21.72
CA PHE A 152 -8.01 0.56 -20.61
C PHE A 152 -9.39 0.00 -21.01
N LEU A 153 -9.96 0.46 -22.13
CA LEU A 153 -11.23 -0.06 -22.66
C LEU A 153 -11.13 -1.54 -23.02
N ALA A 154 -10.03 -1.96 -23.66
CA ALA A 154 -9.80 -3.36 -23.96
C ALA A 154 -9.78 -4.25 -22.71
N ALA A 155 -9.20 -3.76 -21.61
CA ALA A 155 -9.23 -4.46 -20.33
C ALA A 155 -10.66 -4.56 -19.74
N GLY A 156 -11.43 -3.46 -19.81
CA GLY A 156 -12.82 -3.45 -19.39
C GLY A 156 -13.70 -4.43 -20.17
N LEU A 157 -13.49 -4.54 -21.49
CA LEU A 157 -14.18 -5.51 -22.34
C LEU A 157 -13.82 -6.96 -21.99
N ARG A 158 -12.53 -7.23 -21.68
CA ARG A 158 -12.11 -8.57 -21.20
C ARG A 158 -12.75 -8.91 -19.86
N LYS A 159 -12.87 -7.94 -18.95
CA LYS A 159 -13.58 -8.13 -17.67
C LYS A 159 -15.03 -8.54 -17.89
N LYS A 160 -15.65 -8.12 -19.01
CA LYS A 160 -17.01 -8.50 -19.43
C LYS A 160 -17.05 -9.79 -20.29
N GLY A 161 -15.94 -10.50 -20.41
CA GLY A 161 -15.86 -11.78 -21.12
C GLY A 161 -15.51 -11.70 -22.61
N LEU A 162 -15.24 -10.51 -23.18
CA LEU A 162 -14.89 -10.40 -24.59
C LEU A 162 -13.46 -10.95 -24.83
N PRO A 163 -13.24 -11.81 -25.87
CA PRO A 163 -11.90 -12.32 -26.17
C PRO A 163 -10.86 -11.23 -26.44
N GLY A 164 -9.58 -11.56 -26.22
CA GLY A 164 -8.49 -10.57 -26.26
C GLY A 164 -8.26 -9.87 -27.61
N GLY A 165 -8.49 -10.56 -28.74
CA GLY A 165 -8.39 -9.97 -30.09
C GLY A 165 -9.44 -8.89 -30.32
N PRO A 166 -10.74 -9.23 -30.29
CA PRO A 166 -11.84 -8.26 -30.41
C PRO A 166 -11.76 -7.13 -29.40
N SER A 167 -11.41 -7.41 -28.14
CA SER A 167 -11.27 -6.37 -27.12
C SER A 167 -10.25 -5.29 -27.50
N ARG A 168 -9.13 -5.67 -28.12
CA ARG A 168 -8.11 -4.70 -28.57
C ARG A 168 -8.61 -3.83 -29.70
N VAL A 169 -9.28 -4.42 -30.68
CA VAL A 169 -9.81 -3.69 -31.85
C VAL A 169 -10.87 -2.68 -31.38
N VAL A 170 -11.85 -3.12 -30.62
CA VAL A 170 -12.90 -2.26 -30.09
C VAL A 170 -12.32 -1.18 -29.14
N GLY A 171 -11.38 -1.58 -28.27
CA GLY A 171 -10.71 -0.62 -27.38
C GLY A 171 -9.93 0.45 -28.14
N ALA A 172 -9.26 0.09 -29.25
CA ALA A 172 -8.56 1.04 -30.10
C ALA A 172 -9.52 2.00 -30.83
N ALA A 173 -10.63 1.46 -31.35
CA ALA A 173 -11.64 2.25 -32.06
C ALA A 173 -12.36 3.25 -31.14
N LEU A 174 -12.70 2.85 -29.91
CA LEU A 174 -13.42 3.69 -28.94
C LEU A 174 -12.47 4.55 -28.08
N GLY A 175 -11.18 4.28 -28.09
CA GLY A 175 -10.18 5.02 -27.34
C GLY A 175 -10.20 6.54 -27.55
N PRO A 176 -10.32 7.03 -28.79
CA PRO A 176 -10.45 8.48 -29.10
C PRO A 176 -11.66 9.12 -28.43
N LEU A 177 -12.80 8.45 -28.36
CA LEU A 177 -14.02 8.97 -27.71
C LEU A 177 -13.81 9.16 -26.20
N LEU A 178 -13.22 8.16 -25.53
CA LEU A 178 -12.90 8.29 -24.11
C LEU A 178 -11.82 9.37 -23.85
N ARG A 179 -10.89 9.56 -24.80
CA ARG A 179 -9.91 10.65 -24.72
C ARG A 179 -10.57 12.01 -24.85
N LEU A 180 -11.54 12.15 -25.74
CA LEU A 180 -12.31 13.39 -25.94
C LEU A 180 -13.17 13.69 -24.69
N GLU A 181 -13.86 12.69 -24.14
CA GLU A 181 -14.60 12.83 -22.87
C GLU A 181 -13.67 13.30 -21.73
N GLY A 182 -12.51 12.67 -21.59
CA GLY A 182 -11.51 13.07 -20.60
C GLY A 182 -10.98 14.48 -20.82
N ALA A 183 -10.87 14.95 -22.07
CA ALA A 183 -10.47 16.31 -22.38
C ALA A 183 -11.56 17.33 -22.03
N ILE A 184 -12.81 17.05 -22.41
CA ILE A 184 -13.98 17.89 -22.09
C ILE A 184 -14.18 18.02 -20.58
N ARG A 185 -14.11 16.90 -19.86
CA ARG A 185 -14.27 16.88 -18.40
C ARG A 185 -13.00 17.23 -17.63
N ARG A 186 -11.94 17.64 -18.32
CA ARG A 186 -10.63 17.98 -17.73
C ARG A 186 -10.09 16.88 -16.77
N ARG A 187 -10.34 15.60 -17.09
CA ARG A 187 -9.88 14.49 -16.27
C ARG A 187 -8.37 14.31 -16.33
N GLY A 188 -7.76 14.17 -15.19
CA GLY A 188 -6.34 13.88 -15.00
C GLY A 188 -5.52 15.08 -14.57
N PRO A 189 -4.38 14.80 -13.91
CA PRO A 189 -3.44 15.82 -13.46
C PRO A 189 -2.93 16.64 -14.66
N ARG A 190 -3.15 17.96 -14.62
CA ARG A 190 -2.76 18.95 -15.64
C ARG A 190 -2.29 20.21 -14.92
N ASP A 191 -1.51 21.03 -15.64
CA ASP A 191 -1.09 22.35 -15.19
C ASP A 191 -0.33 22.34 -13.85
N GLY A 192 0.82 21.67 -13.85
CA GLY A 192 1.73 21.62 -12.71
C GLY A 192 2.99 22.45 -12.96
N GLN A 193 2.86 23.76 -13.15
CA GLN A 193 4.02 24.68 -13.20
C GLN A 193 4.32 25.21 -11.79
N GLY A 194 5.57 25.58 -11.55
CA GLY A 194 6.02 26.10 -10.27
C GLY A 194 7.55 26.14 -10.18
N PRO A 195 8.11 26.83 -9.19
CA PRO A 195 9.55 26.94 -9.02
C PRO A 195 10.21 25.57 -8.69
N GLY A 196 11.52 25.50 -8.88
CA GLY A 196 12.31 24.31 -8.58
C GLY A 196 12.31 23.28 -9.70
N SER A 197 13.04 22.18 -9.46
CA SER A 197 13.22 21.09 -10.42
C SER A 197 12.39 19.85 -10.04
N LEU A 198 12.06 19.04 -11.05
CA LEU A 198 11.47 17.71 -10.86
C LEU A 198 12.47 16.65 -11.30
N ARG A 199 12.63 15.60 -10.51
CA ARG A 199 13.49 14.45 -10.80
C ARG A 199 12.70 13.15 -10.62
N VAL A 200 13.04 12.14 -11.42
CA VAL A 200 12.49 10.78 -11.26
C VAL A 200 13.64 9.90 -10.80
N LEU A 201 13.52 9.38 -9.60
CA LEU A 201 14.55 8.58 -8.95
C LEU A 201 14.13 7.11 -8.89
N GLY A 202 15.12 6.22 -8.93
CA GLY A 202 14.97 4.83 -8.51
C GLY A 202 15.12 4.68 -7.00
N THR A 203 14.81 3.51 -6.48
CA THR A 203 14.95 3.23 -5.04
C THR A 203 16.40 3.32 -4.55
N GLY A 204 17.38 3.02 -5.40
CA GLY A 204 18.82 3.14 -5.08
C GLY A 204 19.29 4.58 -4.91
N ASP A 205 18.56 5.55 -5.47
CA ASP A 205 18.94 6.97 -5.43
C ASP A 205 18.37 7.71 -4.22
N VAL A 206 17.61 7.03 -3.34
CA VAL A 206 17.04 7.60 -2.13
C VAL A 206 18.15 7.85 -1.11
N GLY A 207 18.41 9.10 -0.80
CA GLY A 207 19.54 9.55 0.03
C GLY A 207 19.11 10.29 1.31
N SER A 208 20.06 10.99 1.91
CA SER A 208 19.86 11.75 3.17
C SER A 208 18.90 12.93 3.02
N ASP A 209 18.66 13.43 1.82
CA ASP A 209 17.67 14.46 1.52
C ASP A 209 16.24 14.00 1.86
N PHE A 210 15.97 12.69 1.78
CA PHE A 210 14.70 12.10 2.25
C PHE A 210 14.61 12.08 3.78
N ASP A 211 15.72 11.84 4.48
CA ASP A 211 15.78 11.92 5.95
C ASP A 211 15.58 13.38 6.42
N ASP A 212 16.06 14.36 5.65
CA ASP A 212 15.83 15.78 5.91
C ASP A 212 14.35 16.16 5.72
N LEU A 213 13.71 15.67 4.67
CA LEU A 213 12.28 15.84 4.46
C LEU A 213 11.49 15.15 5.58
N TRP A 214 11.86 13.93 5.95
CA TRP A 214 11.22 13.17 7.05
C TRP A 214 11.26 13.95 8.36
N ARG A 215 12.44 14.45 8.76
CA ARG A 215 12.58 15.25 10.00
C ARG A 215 11.71 16.50 10.00
N ARG A 216 11.63 17.21 8.88
CA ARG A 216 10.73 18.37 8.73
C ARG A 216 9.28 17.97 8.91
N ARG A 217 8.83 16.93 8.23
CA ARG A 217 7.45 16.45 8.28
C ARG A 217 7.01 15.99 9.67
N VAL A 218 7.89 15.32 10.42
CA VAL A 218 7.62 14.93 11.81
C VAL A 218 7.46 16.16 12.71
N ALA A 219 8.16 17.25 12.41
CA ALA A 219 8.10 18.49 13.16
C ALA A 219 6.88 19.39 12.83
N GLU A 220 6.17 19.15 11.73
CA GLU A 220 5.08 20.04 11.24
C GLU A 220 3.78 19.95 12.03
N GLY A 221 3.66 19.12 13.02
CA GLY A 221 2.47 19.02 13.84
C GLY A 221 2.05 17.59 14.15
N ARG A 222 0.96 17.48 14.88
CA ARG A 222 0.47 16.22 15.42
C ARG A 222 -0.15 15.36 14.33
N ARG A 223 0.59 14.34 13.90
CA ARG A 223 0.15 13.33 12.92
C ARG A 223 0.73 11.98 13.24
N LEU A 224 -0.03 10.93 12.97
CA LEU A 224 0.46 9.57 12.96
C LEU A 224 1.07 9.27 11.58
N LEU A 225 2.39 9.19 11.53
CA LEU A 225 3.16 8.97 10.30
C LEU A 225 3.91 7.64 10.38
N ALA A 226 3.73 6.75 9.41
CA ALA A 226 4.67 5.64 9.24
C ALA A 226 6.06 6.17 8.88
N ASP A 227 7.10 5.50 9.33
CA ASP A 227 8.49 5.87 9.05
C ASP A 227 8.77 5.93 7.54
N ARG A 228 9.26 7.08 7.07
CA ARG A 228 9.65 7.36 5.69
C ARG A 228 11.10 7.80 5.57
N THR A 229 11.95 7.31 6.48
CA THR A 229 13.40 7.49 6.37
C THR A 229 13.94 6.84 5.10
N ALA A 230 15.10 7.28 4.65
CA ALA A 230 15.73 6.74 3.44
C ALA A 230 15.92 5.21 3.49
N PRO A 231 16.38 4.59 4.60
CA PRO A 231 16.43 3.14 4.71
C PRO A 231 15.07 2.46 4.52
N THR A 232 14.03 3.00 5.16
CA THR A 232 12.68 2.45 5.06
C THR A 232 12.11 2.55 3.65
N LEU A 233 12.27 3.68 2.99
CA LEU A 233 11.82 3.87 1.61
C LEU A 233 12.55 2.95 0.63
N ARG A 234 13.88 2.83 0.75
CA ARG A 234 14.66 1.89 -0.05
C ARG A 234 14.15 0.46 0.12
N TRP A 235 13.99 0.02 1.36
CA TRP A 235 13.50 -1.31 1.66
C TRP A 235 12.07 -1.52 1.15
N HIS A 236 11.17 -0.59 1.40
CA HIS A 236 9.75 -0.71 1.06
C HIS A 236 9.54 -0.83 -0.45
N PHE A 237 10.21 -0.01 -1.23
CA PHE A 237 10.03 0.06 -2.68
C PHE A 237 10.95 -0.82 -3.51
N ALA A 238 11.96 -1.47 -2.90
CA ALA A 238 12.89 -2.39 -3.58
C ALA A 238 12.32 -3.78 -3.85
N ALA A 239 10.98 -3.96 -3.88
CA ALA A 239 10.36 -5.26 -4.11
C ALA A 239 10.81 -5.87 -5.44
N GLU A 240 11.27 -7.11 -5.37
CA GLU A 240 11.71 -7.87 -6.55
C GLU A 240 10.54 -8.27 -7.45
N GLY A 241 10.87 -8.50 -8.72
CA GLY A 241 9.90 -8.94 -9.72
C GLY A 241 8.97 -7.82 -10.22
N ARG A 242 9.09 -6.59 -9.73
CA ARG A 242 8.36 -5.45 -10.29
C ARG A 242 8.99 -4.98 -11.59
N SER A 243 8.21 -4.97 -12.65
CA SER A 243 8.62 -4.43 -13.94
C SER A 243 7.54 -3.50 -14.49
N PRO A 244 7.80 -2.21 -14.62
CA PRO A 244 9.00 -1.47 -14.19
C PRO A 244 9.14 -1.41 -12.65
N PRO A 245 10.35 -1.13 -12.14
CA PRO A 245 10.58 -0.92 -10.71
C PRO A 245 9.83 0.31 -10.22
N ALA A 246 9.69 0.42 -8.89
CA ALA A 246 9.11 1.62 -8.28
C ALA A 246 9.88 2.89 -8.66
N ARG A 247 9.16 4.00 -8.78
CA ARG A 247 9.72 5.32 -9.11
C ARG A 247 9.31 6.33 -8.06
N LEU A 248 10.22 7.18 -7.67
CA LEU A 248 9.94 8.34 -6.83
C LEU A 248 10.06 9.59 -7.71
N VAL A 249 8.94 10.27 -7.91
CA VAL A 249 8.88 11.56 -8.58
C VAL A 249 9.06 12.61 -7.50
N CYS A 250 10.15 13.35 -7.55
CA CYS A 250 10.65 14.23 -6.49
C CYS A 250 10.64 15.69 -6.94
N ALA A 251 10.24 16.59 -6.06
CA ALA A 251 10.30 18.04 -6.25
C ALA A 251 11.40 18.63 -5.39
N TYR A 252 12.29 19.41 -6.01
CA TYR A 252 13.43 20.05 -5.36
C TYR A 252 13.38 21.56 -5.50
N GLU A 253 13.74 22.27 -4.44
CA GLU A 253 14.14 23.67 -4.48
C GLU A 253 15.65 23.76 -4.23
N GLY A 254 16.42 24.02 -5.29
CA GLY A 254 17.88 23.88 -5.25
C GLY A 254 18.30 22.44 -4.94
N ALA A 255 18.94 22.22 -3.81
CA ALA A 255 19.33 20.89 -3.32
C ALA A 255 18.32 20.29 -2.33
N ARG A 256 17.34 21.07 -1.85
CA ARG A 256 16.38 20.65 -0.85
C ARG A 256 15.24 19.88 -1.50
N LEU A 257 14.98 18.67 -1.01
CA LEU A 257 13.81 17.87 -1.39
C LEU A 257 12.57 18.42 -0.67
N ASP A 258 11.59 18.96 -1.40
CA ASP A 258 10.34 19.47 -0.84
C ASP A 258 9.24 18.42 -0.76
N GLY A 259 9.34 17.36 -1.53
CA GLY A 259 8.40 16.25 -1.47
C GLY A 259 8.56 15.28 -2.62
N TYR A 260 7.83 14.15 -2.51
CA TYR A 260 7.80 13.12 -3.54
C TYR A 260 6.42 12.48 -3.69
N VAL A 261 6.23 11.85 -4.86
CA VAL A 261 5.17 10.87 -5.12
C VAL A 261 5.83 9.55 -5.47
N ALA A 262 5.47 8.49 -4.76
CA ALA A 262 5.93 7.14 -5.06
C ALA A 262 4.96 6.42 -6.00
N LEU A 263 5.49 5.87 -7.10
CA LEU A 263 4.75 5.08 -8.09
C LEU A 263 5.16 3.62 -8.02
N VAL A 264 4.18 2.73 -7.94
CA VAL A 264 4.39 1.28 -8.00
C VAL A 264 3.50 0.65 -9.07
N ARG A 265 4.02 -0.38 -9.76
CA ARG A 265 3.24 -1.18 -10.72
C ARG A 265 2.42 -2.24 -9.99
N ASN A 266 1.18 -2.38 -10.41
CA ASN A 266 0.29 -3.44 -9.96
C ASN A 266 -0.65 -3.86 -11.10
N ASP A 267 -0.10 -4.61 -12.05
CA ASP A 267 -0.81 -5.03 -13.26
C ASP A 267 -1.83 -6.14 -12.95
N SER A 268 -3.00 -6.04 -13.54
CA SER A 268 -3.96 -7.13 -13.51
C SER A 268 -3.71 -8.10 -14.69
N ALA A 269 -3.11 -9.24 -14.40
CA ALA A 269 -2.85 -10.28 -15.41
C ALA A 269 -4.15 -10.82 -16.02
N GLN A 270 -5.19 -11.01 -15.20
CA GLN A 270 -6.48 -11.56 -15.61
C GLN A 270 -7.13 -10.79 -16.77
N ILE A 271 -7.12 -9.45 -16.68
CA ILE A 271 -7.71 -8.58 -17.70
C ILE A 271 -6.66 -7.87 -18.56
N ARG A 272 -5.38 -8.17 -18.33
CA ARG A 272 -4.22 -7.54 -18.99
C ARG A 272 -4.27 -6.00 -18.91
N LEU A 273 -4.56 -5.48 -17.72
CA LEU A 273 -4.58 -4.04 -17.45
C LEU A 273 -3.26 -3.63 -16.80
N ALA A 274 -2.50 -2.81 -17.50
CA ALA A 274 -1.31 -2.16 -16.97
C ALA A 274 -1.72 -1.03 -16.03
N ARG A 275 -1.47 -1.18 -14.71
CA ARG A 275 -1.82 -0.18 -13.67
C ARG A 275 -0.60 0.33 -12.95
N ALA A 276 -0.60 1.61 -12.63
CA ALA A 276 0.30 2.21 -11.66
C ALA A 276 -0.51 2.73 -10.47
N TYR A 277 0.02 2.54 -9.26
CA TYR A 277 -0.49 3.17 -8.05
C TYR A 277 0.36 4.36 -7.65
N VAL A 278 -0.29 5.42 -7.17
CA VAL A 278 0.29 6.42 -6.28
C VAL A 278 0.32 5.75 -4.90
N ALA A 279 1.46 5.17 -4.56
CA ALA A 279 1.62 4.44 -3.30
C ALA A 279 1.82 5.38 -2.11
N ASP A 280 2.44 6.54 -2.34
CA ASP A 280 2.66 7.57 -1.33
C ASP A 280 2.70 8.97 -1.96
N ILE A 281 2.24 9.97 -1.21
CA ILE A 281 2.41 11.40 -1.45
C ILE A 281 2.93 12.00 -0.15
N PHE A 282 4.17 12.46 -0.16
CA PHE A 282 4.80 13.00 1.04
C PHE A 282 5.50 14.32 0.69
N VAL A 283 4.92 15.43 1.14
CA VAL A 283 5.30 16.79 0.76
C VAL A 283 5.35 17.66 2.01
N ALA A 284 6.39 18.49 2.14
CA ALA A 284 6.52 19.45 3.23
C ALA A 284 5.27 20.37 3.28
N ASP A 285 4.75 20.59 4.47
CA ASP A 285 3.56 21.41 4.75
C ASP A 285 2.28 20.99 3.97
N ASP A 286 2.27 19.78 3.36
CA ASP A 286 1.25 19.35 2.40
C ASP A 286 0.99 20.40 1.30
N ASP A 287 2.03 21.15 0.88
CA ASP A 287 1.89 22.28 -0.06
C ASP A 287 1.14 21.87 -1.34
N PRO A 288 -0.06 22.44 -1.57
CA PRO A 288 -0.91 22.02 -2.68
C PRO A 288 -0.28 22.24 -4.05
N ALA A 289 0.57 23.25 -4.19
CA ALA A 289 1.23 23.57 -5.46
C ALA A 289 2.27 22.49 -5.81
N THR A 290 3.08 22.09 -4.83
CA THR A 290 4.07 21.02 -4.96
C THR A 290 3.39 19.66 -5.21
N VAL A 291 2.33 19.33 -4.45
CA VAL A 291 1.55 18.10 -4.68
C VAL A 291 0.98 18.05 -6.09
N ARG A 292 0.42 19.17 -6.57
CA ARG A 292 -0.11 19.29 -7.95
C ARG A 292 0.97 19.03 -9.00
N ARG A 293 2.13 19.66 -8.86
CA ARG A 293 3.28 19.48 -9.77
C ARG A 293 3.75 18.03 -9.81
N LEU A 294 3.89 17.43 -8.64
CA LEU A 294 4.30 16.03 -8.49
C LEU A 294 3.30 15.06 -9.12
N LEU A 295 2.00 15.26 -8.92
CA LEU A 295 0.97 14.41 -9.52
C LEU A 295 0.94 14.51 -11.06
N VAL A 296 1.15 15.70 -11.61
CA VAL A 296 1.27 15.88 -13.07
C VAL A 296 2.48 15.12 -13.62
N ALA A 297 3.63 15.22 -12.96
CA ALA A 297 4.84 14.51 -13.35
C ALA A 297 4.69 13.00 -13.15
N ALA A 298 4.06 12.55 -12.05
CA ALA A 298 3.77 11.15 -11.76
C ALA A 298 2.86 10.52 -12.84
N ALA A 299 1.82 11.23 -13.27
CA ALA A 299 0.95 10.77 -14.35
C ALA A 299 1.70 10.65 -15.70
N ARG A 300 2.60 11.59 -16.00
CA ARG A 300 3.46 11.54 -17.20
C ARG A 300 4.42 10.34 -17.12
N GLN A 301 5.07 10.13 -15.97
CA GLN A 301 5.97 9.01 -15.75
C GLN A 301 5.25 7.67 -15.84
N ALA A 302 4.11 7.51 -15.15
CA ALA A 302 3.32 6.28 -15.21
C ALA A 302 2.90 5.95 -16.65
N ARG A 303 2.52 6.97 -17.45
CA ARG A 303 2.19 6.80 -18.86
C ARG A 303 3.40 6.40 -19.70
N ALA A 304 4.57 6.99 -19.44
CA ALA A 304 5.83 6.66 -20.12
C ALA A 304 6.23 5.22 -19.83
N ASP A 305 6.04 4.75 -18.57
CA ASP A 305 6.24 3.37 -18.13
C ASP A 305 5.14 2.40 -18.64
N GLY A 306 4.25 2.88 -19.52
CA GLY A 306 3.24 2.05 -20.19
C GLY A 306 1.97 1.78 -19.41
N ALA A 307 1.74 2.41 -18.25
CA ALA A 307 0.49 2.26 -17.52
C ALA A 307 -0.71 2.78 -18.34
N ALA A 308 -1.82 2.04 -18.32
CA ALA A 308 -3.08 2.44 -18.90
C ALA A 308 -3.97 3.20 -17.92
N MET A 309 -3.68 3.05 -16.63
CA MET A 309 -4.44 3.65 -15.53
C MET A 309 -3.47 4.05 -14.41
N LEU A 310 -3.70 5.21 -13.81
CA LEU A 310 -3.08 5.64 -12.55
C LEU A 310 -4.16 5.64 -11.48
N GLU A 311 -3.87 5.04 -10.34
CA GLU A 311 -4.82 4.89 -9.24
C GLU A 311 -4.20 5.41 -7.94
N ALA A 312 -5.01 6.09 -7.12
CA ALA A 312 -4.65 6.58 -5.80
C ALA A 312 -5.69 6.08 -4.78
N VAL A 313 -5.23 5.45 -3.70
CA VAL A 313 -6.08 4.84 -2.67
C VAL A 313 -5.73 5.41 -1.31
N GLY A 314 -6.73 5.70 -0.51
CA GLY A 314 -6.55 6.28 0.81
C GLY A 314 -6.26 7.78 0.73
N PHE A 315 -5.25 8.22 1.44
CA PHE A 315 -4.83 9.61 1.66
C PHE A 315 -5.76 10.40 2.60
N PRO A 316 -5.18 11.28 3.43
CA PRO A 316 -5.94 12.17 4.30
C PRO A 316 -6.75 13.18 3.49
N GLU A 317 -7.78 13.70 4.13
CA GLU A 317 -8.80 14.52 3.47
C GLU A 317 -8.25 15.74 2.69
N PRO A 318 -7.23 16.50 3.16
CA PRO A 318 -6.66 17.60 2.37
C PRO A 318 -6.07 17.13 1.04
N LEU A 319 -5.35 16.00 1.03
CA LEU A 319 -4.80 15.42 -0.21
C LEU A 319 -5.92 14.89 -1.11
N ARG A 320 -6.96 14.27 -0.55
CA ARG A 320 -8.12 13.79 -1.33
C ARG A 320 -8.86 14.92 -2.02
N ARG A 321 -9.06 16.06 -1.35
CA ARG A 321 -9.64 17.26 -2.00
C ARG A 321 -8.82 17.68 -3.21
N LEU A 322 -7.50 17.65 -3.10
CA LEU A 322 -6.63 17.97 -4.22
C LEU A 322 -6.73 16.93 -5.34
N LEU A 323 -6.75 15.63 -5.01
CA LEU A 323 -6.93 14.56 -6.00
C LEU A 323 -8.26 14.70 -6.75
N THR A 324 -9.38 15.03 -6.07
CA THR A 324 -10.67 15.24 -6.69
C THR A 324 -10.71 16.46 -7.61
N SER A 325 -9.87 17.48 -7.39
CA SER A 325 -9.76 18.63 -8.29
C SER A 325 -9.28 18.27 -9.70
N PHE A 326 -8.70 17.08 -9.90
CA PHE A 326 -8.33 16.54 -11.20
C PHE A 326 -9.43 15.66 -11.84
N HIS A 327 -10.64 15.74 -11.34
CA HIS A 327 -11.82 15.04 -11.86
C HIS A 327 -11.58 13.54 -12.13
N PRO A 328 -11.12 12.75 -11.13
CA PRO A 328 -10.91 11.31 -11.30
C PRO A 328 -12.23 10.57 -11.54
N PHE A 329 -12.13 9.35 -12.04
CA PHE A 329 -13.13 8.34 -11.74
C PHE A 329 -12.91 7.83 -10.31
N SER A 330 -13.96 7.30 -9.70
CA SER A 330 -13.86 6.71 -8.36
C SER A 330 -14.45 5.30 -8.33
N LEU A 331 -13.89 4.49 -7.45
CA LEU A 331 -14.35 3.12 -7.20
C LEU A 331 -14.15 2.81 -5.72
N ARG A 332 -15.19 2.32 -5.04
CA ARG A 332 -15.04 1.83 -3.67
C ARG A 332 -14.48 0.40 -3.70
N ASN A 333 -13.49 0.16 -2.89
CA ASN A 333 -12.82 -1.13 -2.77
C ASN A 333 -13.07 -1.74 -1.40
N ASP A 334 -14.15 -2.50 -1.26
CA ASP A 334 -14.58 -3.10 0.01
C ASP A 334 -13.57 -4.11 0.59
N ALA A 335 -12.61 -4.56 -0.22
CA ALA A 335 -11.56 -5.47 0.21
C ALA A 335 -10.32 -4.76 0.81
N TRP A 336 -10.39 -3.45 1.05
CA TRP A 336 -9.28 -2.67 1.57
C TRP A 336 -9.67 -1.84 2.80
N PRO A 337 -10.25 -2.45 3.84
CA PRO A 337 -10.42 -1.76 5.10
C PRO A 337 -9.05 -1.51 5.73
N PHE A 338 -8.84 -0.33 6.28
CA PHE A 338 -7.71 -0.12 7.17
C PHE A 338 -8.23 -0.23 8.61
N LEU A 339 -7.87 -1.33 9.26
CA LEU A 339 -8.26 -1.65 10.62
C LEU A 339 -7.06 -1.49 11.54
N TYR A 340 -7.29 -0.90 12.73
CA TYR A 340 -6.27 -0.76 13.76
C TYR A 340 -6.82 -1.22 15.11
N ARG A 341 -5.90 -1.56 16.00
CA ARG A 341 -6.14 -1.74 17.42
C ARG A 341 -4.90 -1.28 18.17
N ALA A 342 -5.05 -0.28 19.03
CA ALA A 342 -4.01 0.10 19.97
C ALA A 342 -3.98 -0.86 21.16
N ARG A 343 -2.83 -1.01 21.78
CA ARG A 343 -2.70 -1.85 22.97
C ARG A 343 -3.18 -1.13 24.23
N GLU A 344 -2.78 0.15 24.36
CA GLU A 344 -3.14 0.98 25.49
C GLU A 344 -4.40 1.81 25.19
N ALA A 345 -5.30 1.90 26.16
CA ALA A 345 -6.56 2.61 25.99
C ALA A 345 -6.37 4.11 25.72
N GLU A 346 -5.35 4.72 26.30
CA GLU A 346 -5.04 6.13 26.03
C GLU A 346 -4.56 6.34 24.60
N LEU A 347 -3.71 5.47 24.10
CA LEU A 347 -3.30 5.50 22.69
C LEU A 347 -4.49 5.28 21.76
N ASP A 348 -5.41 4.36 22.09
CA ASP A 348 -6.61 4.12 21.29
C ASP A 348 -7.50 5.36 21.21
N ARG A 349 -7.68 6.06 22.34
CA ARG A 349 -8.42 7.33 22.41
C ARG A 349 -7.79 8.40 21.51
N ILE A 350 -6.47 8.52 21.53
CA ILE A 350 -5.73 9.46 20.67
C ILE A 350 -5.90 9.07 19.20
N LEU A 351 -5.70 7.81 18.87
CA LEU A 351 -5.76 7.32 17.48
C LEU A 351 -7.18 7.38 16.89
N SER A 352 -8.21 7.57 17.70
CA SER A 352 -9.59 7.79 17.24
C SER A 352 -9.87 9.23 16.78
N GLU A 353 -8.92 10.16 16.95
CA GLU A 353 -9.08 11.57 16.56
C GLU A 353 -9.11 11.72 15.02
N PRO A 354 -10.14 12.37 14.45
CA PRO A 354 -10.18 12.63 13.01
C PRO A 354 -9.00 13.48 12.54
N GLY A 355 -8.43 13.14 11.39
CA GLY A 355 -7.34 13.90 10.78
C GLY A 355 -5.94 13.60 11.32
N LEU A 356 -5.82 12.76 12.36
CA LEU A 356 -4.52 12.35 12.88
C LEU A 356 -3.74 11.44 11.91
N TRP A 357 -4.41 10.57 11.22
CA TRP A 357 -3.80 9.57 10.34
C TRP A 357 -3.38 10.15 8.99
N HIS A 358 -2.13 9.90 8.61
CA HIS A 358 -1.67 10.07 7.23
C HIS A 358 -1.56 8.69 6.58
N ALA A 359 -2.71 8.03 6.40
CA ALA A 359 -2.74 6.68 5.88
C ALA A 359 -2.94 6.64 4.35
N CYS A 360 -2.15 5.80 3.69
CA CYS A 360 -2.20 5.54 2.25
C CYS A 360 -1.72 4.09 1.96
N LEU A 361 -1.48 3.74 0.71
CA LEU A 361 -1.00 2.40 0.35
C LEU A 361 0.35 2.04 0.96
N PHE A 362 1.20 3.04 1.23
CA PHE A 362 2.49 2.85 1.89
C PHE A 362 2.35 2.23 3.29
N ASP A 363 1.29 2.55 4.00
CA ASP A 363 1.07 2.12 5.38
C ASP A 363 0.67 0.63 5.49
N GLY A 364 0.23 0.04 4.39
CA GLY A 364 -0.18 -1.36 4.31
C GLY A 364 0.77 -2.25 3.52
N ASP A 365 0.31 -3.45 3.24
CA ASP A 365 0.99 -4.44 2.40
C ASP A 365 0.64 -4.30 0.91
N GLY A 366 -0.25 -3.39 0.55
CA GLY A 366 -0.70 -3.17 -0.84
C GLY A 366 0.35 -2.58 -1.78
N SER A 367 1.46 -2.04 -1.25
CA SER A 367 2.55 -1.44 -2.03
C SER A 367 3.93 -2.11 -1.83
N ILE A 368 3.98 -3.23 -1.12
CA ILE A 368 5.22 -4.02 -0.90
C ILE A 368 5.40 -5.11 -1.95
#